data_a776c7d1dec51454d02b5de4e404168d
#
_entry.id   a776c7d1dec51454d02b5de4e404168d
#
_cell.length_a   1.000
_cell.length_b   1.000
_cell.length_c   1.000
_cell.angle_alpha   90.00
_cell.angle_beta   90.00
_cell.angle_gamma   90.00
#
_symmetry.space_group_name_H-M   'P 1'
#
loop_
_entity.id
_entity.type
_entity.pdbx_description
1 polymer ?
#
loop_
_entity_poly.entity_id
_entity_poly.type
_entity_poly.pdbx_seq_one_letter_code
_entity_poly.pdbx_strand_id
1 'polypeptide(L)'
;MKIPWNIWKVLQSNTNNYIVIVITFNTTNIVFVLFSVLLLLFKSPLSSQKKCIIMSSSEVFLKTTTTIKTTRTTPRRQRRQRRKISSSTFKNNNNNTNNNNNMESILHEHEITDIFLDQFGVLHDGKNAFPEAIECLRRIHHKYPDVRVHVLSNSSRRRTSTLRKLKRMGFEDEWFQSAMTSGEVCHKFIEKDILNTDTNSSSSSSSFTFLHLNWGERGAVSLPSGCVLPQSKEEAIEKTTHVVASGCESMSVPGTTLGSYDRQVQNIQRLTHEEIKEVLTGIAKRCEENGDLPPKMLLANPDFVTVNGDALEVMPGTISLWYRDILNEVFQKKGEVSGGGAFNADEYVVKLGKPAPIIYTTLCEEISGRSRSRNNEHSDDEKEEKNAQTFFSKCLCVGDSLEHDIKGAQSVNAKSCFIVETGIHAEELDFSSSSASGGDGDESEFEAALEAMCEKYKVASPTCTIAKFSWN
;
A
#
# COMPACT_ATOMS: atom_id res chain seq x y z
N MET A 1 -1.20 22.11 38.69
CA MET A 1 -0.13 21.10 38.70
C MET A 1 1.00 21.60 37.80
N LYS A 2 2.16 21.93 38.36
CA LYS A 2 3.32 22.45 37.59
C LYS A 2 4.09 21.25 37.06
N ILE A 3 4.14 21.10 35.74
CA ILE A 3 4.93 20.05 35.06
C ILE A 3 6.38 20.56 34.98
N PRO A 4 7.37 19.82 35.44
CA PRO A 4 8.78 20.21 35.34
C PRO A 4 9.26 20.08 33.90
N TRP A 5 9.82 21.14 33.36
CA TRP A 5 10.41 21.21 32.02
C TRP A 5 11.89 20.84 32.11
N ASN A 6 12.32 19.83 31.39
CA ASN A 6 13.74 19.51 31.22
C ASN A 6 14.16 19.75 29.76
N ILE A 7 15.05 20.73 29.55
CA ILE A 7 15.66 20.99 28.23
C ILE A 7 16.91 20.11 28.14
N TRP A 8 16.92 19.13 27.23
CA TRP A 8 17.98 18.12 27.17
C TRP A 8 19.04 18.32 26.09
N LYS A 9 18.80 19.10 25.05
CA LYS A 9 19.88 19.39 24.07
C LYS A 9 19.56 20.57 23.16
N VAL A 10 20.49 21.49 23.06
CA VAL A 10 20.54 22.52 22.00
C VAL A 10 21.57 21.99 20.99
N LEU A 11 21.12 21.64 19.79
CA LEU A 11 22.00 21.28 18.68
C LEU A 11 22.17 22.51 17.77
N GLN A 12 23.39 23.02 17.70
CA GLN A 12 23.75 24.12 16.82
C GLN A 12 24.37 23.53 15.54
N SER A 13 23.74 23.72 14.40
CA SER A 13 24.31 23.34 13.11
C SER A 13 25.10 24.50 12.55
N ASN A 14 26.37 24.26 12.18
CA ASN A 14 27.30 25.29 11.73
C ASN A 14 27.17 25.72 10.25
N THR A 15 26.16 25.25 9.52
CA THR A 15 26.11 25.48 8.06
C THR A 15 24.93 26.29 7.56
N ASN A 16 23.93 26.56 8.37
CA ASN A 16 22.83 27.48 7.99
C ASN A 16 22.23 28.05 9.27
N ASN A 17 21.99 29.35 9.30
CA ASN A 17 21.53 30.19 10.43
C ASN A 17 20.21 29.74 11.12
N TYR A 18 20.09 28.47 11.52
CA TYR A 18 18.92 27.91 12.22
C TYR A 18 19.32 27.37 13.59
N ILE A 19 18.52 27.67 14.60
CA ILE A 19 18.62 27.01 15.92
C ILE A 19 17.44 26.05 16.03
N VAL A 20 17.74 24.76 16.15
CA VAL A 20 16.74 23.72 16.40
C VAL A 20 16.76 23.42 17.91
N ILE A 21 15.63 23.69 18.58
CA ILE A 21 15.43 23.35 19.99
C ILE A 21 14.50 22.13 20.02
N VAL A 22 15.01 20.99 20.46
CA VAL A 22 14.22 19.78 20.68
C VAL A 22 13.82 19.74 22.15
N ILE A 23 12.52 19.81 22.43
CA ILE A 23 11.97 19.69 23.78
C ILE A 23 11.33 18.30 23.88
N THR A 24 11.90 17.43 24.75
CA THR A 24 11.34 16.12 25.04
C THR A 24 10.59 16.13 26.36
N PHE A 25 9.39 15.55 26.39
CA PHE A 25 8.60 15.36 27.60
C PHE A 25 8.80 13.94 28.11
N ASN A 26 9.17 13.79 29.39
CA ASN A 26 9.26 12.51 30.05
C ASN A 26 8.11 12.38 31.06
N THR A 27 7.12 11.56 30.73
CA THR A 27 6.09 11.15 31.69
C THR A 27 6.33 9.69 32.05
N THR A 28 6.82 9.47 33.26
CA THR A 28 6.92 8.14 33.88
C THR A 28 5.53 7.49 33.95
N ASN A 29 5.34 6.42 33.21
CA ASN A 29 4.23 5.46 33.21
C ASN A 29 3.17 5.51 32.10
N ILE A 30 3.44 6.06 30.94
CA ILE A 30 2.69 5.70 29.73
C ILE A 30 3.64 5.65 28.54
N VAL A 31 3.58 4.55 27.82
CA VAL A 31 4.39 4.21 26.66
C VAL A 31 4.08 5.17 25.51
N PHE A 32 5.12 5.89 25.08
CA PHE A 32 5.31 6.48 23.75
C PHE A 32 4.28 7.42 23.15
N VAL A 33 4.55 8.71 23.26
CA VAL A 33 4.49 9.59 22.10
C VAL A 33 5.68 10.56 22.17
N LEU A 34 6.66 10.41 21.30
CA LEU A 34 7.72 11.38 21.06
C LEU A 34 7.09 12.57 20.32
N PHE A 35 6.81 13.65 21.04
CA PHE A 35 6.46 14.93 20.40
C PHE A 35 7.77 15.71 20.18
N SER A 36 8.22 15.76 18.93
CA SER A 36 9.25 16.68 18.50
C SER A 36 8.60 18.01 18.11
N VAL A 37 8.83 19.06 18.85
CA VAL A 37 8.45 20.42 18.45
C VAL A 37 9.64 21.06 17.76
N LEU A 38 9.54 21.34 16.47
CA LEU A 38 10.55 22.04 15.68
C LEU A 38 10.28 23.55 15.76
N LEU A 39 11.14 24.30 16.47
CA LEU A 39 11.09 25.76 16.52
C LEU A 39 12.07 26.33 15.50
N LEU A 40 11.56 26.86 14.39
CA LEU A 40 12.37 27.56 13.39
C LEU A 40 12.41 29.07 13.72
N LEU A 41 13.57 29.55 14.16
CA LEU A 41 13.83 30.97 14.35
C LEU A 41 14.60 31.54 13.16
N PHE A 42 13.97 32.38 12.34
CA PHE A 42 14.63 33.11 11.27
C PHE A 42 15.33 34.36 11.82
N LYS A 43 16.62 34.48 11.60
CA LYS A 43 17.31 35.76 11.77
C LYS A 43 17.12 36.59 10.49
N SER A 44 16.22 37.58 10.51
CA SER A 44 16.23 38.65 9.52
C SER A 44 16.94 39.87 10.09
N PRO A 45 17.70 40.64 9.30
CA PRO A 45 18.45 41.78 9.79
C PRO A 45 17.67 43.09 9.81
N LEU A 46 16.35 43.13 9.93
CA LEU A 46 15.60 44.39 10.14
C LEU A 46 14.14 44.14 10.54
N SER A 47 13.86 44.54 11.74
CA SER A 47 12.58 44.91 12.38
C SER A 47 12.11 44.03 13.56
N SER A 48 11.67 44.73 14.59
CA SER A 48 11.47 44.32 15.97
C SER A 48 10.16 43.60 16.23
N GLN A 49 9.85 42.51 15.53
CA GLN A 49 8.77 41.60 15.97
C GLN A 49 9.18 40.15 15.73
N LYS A 50 9.52 39.44 16.82
CA LYS A 50 9.73 37.99 16.81
C LYS A 50 8.36 37.29 16.80
N LYS A 51 7.94 36.74 15.68
CA LYS A 51 6.82 35.80 15.63
C LYS A 51 7.29 34.41 15.98
N CYS A 52 6.79 33.87 17.07
CA CYS A 52 6.98 32.48 17.43
C CYS A 52 5.82 31.68 16.82
N ILE A 53 6.12 30.75 15.91
CA ILE A 53 5.12 29.84 15.33
C ILE A 53 5.29 28.51 16.04
N ILE A 54 4.30 28.14 16.84
CA ILE A 54 4.20 26.82 17.47
C ILE A 54 3.33 25.95 16.56
N MET A 55 3.90 24.90 16.00
CA MET A 55 3.17 23.94 15.17
C MET A 55 3.06 22.61 15.89
N SER A 56 1.87 21.99 15.89
CA SER A 56 1.67 20.62 16.39
C SER A 56 2.21 19.58 15.41
N SER A 57 2.50 18.38 15.87
CA SER A 57 3.07 17.32 15.04
C SER A 57 2.20 16.94 13.83
N SER A 58 0.88 17.06 13.95
CA SER A 58 -0.07 16.85 12.86
C SER A 58 -0.02 17.97 11.79
N GLU A 59 0.30 19.20 12.19
CA GLU A 59 0.44 20.32 11.25
C GLU A 59 1.78 20.36 10.52
N VAL A 60 2.84 19.81 11.13
CA VAL A 60 4.16 19.71 10.49
C VAL A 60 4.13 18.73 9.31
N PHE A 61 3.39 17.63 9.43
CA PHE A 61 3.27 16.65 8.36
C PHE A 61 2.48 17.16 7.13
N LEU A 62 1.56 18.10 7.34
CA LEU A 62 0.71 18.70 6.28
C LEU A 62 1.27 19.98 5.67
N LYS A 63 2.11 20.74 6.41
CA LYS A 63 2.61 22.05 5.93
C LYS A 63 4.00 22.00 5.29
N THR A 64 4.72 20.91 5.38
CA THR A 64 5.98 20.73 4.63
C THR A 64 5.75 20.54 3.13
N THR A 65 4.51 20.37 2.69
CA THR A 65 4.16 20.21 1.27
C THR A 65 3.78 21.54 0.57
N THR A 66 3.71 22.66 1.29
CA THR A 66 3.31 23.94 0.66
C THR A 66 4.35 25.02 0.94
N THR A 67 5.09 25.36 -0.06
CA THR A 67 5.93 26.56 -0.22
C THR A 67 7.40 26.42 0.17
N ILE A 68 8.19 25.73 -0.66
CA ILE A 68 9.57 26.15 -0.92
C ILE A 68 9.67 26.51 -2.39
N LYS A 69 9.40 27.76 -2.73
CA LYS A 69 9.93 28.38 -3.96
C LYS A 69 11.35 28.80 -3.67
N THR A 70 12.30 27.92 -3.91
CA THR A 70 13.71 28.28 -3.95
C THR A 70 14.11 28.56 -5.40
N THR A 71 14.61 29.76 -5.61
CA THR A 71 15.30 30.16 -6.86
C THR A 71 16.45 29.21 -7.14
N ARG A 72 16.39 28.59 -8.31
CA ARG A 72 17.39 27.67 -8.85
C ARG A 72 18.76 28.36 -8.96
N THR A 73 19.71 27.90 -8.19
CA THR A 73 21.09 27.81 -8.65
C THR A 73 21.41 26.32 -8.75
N THR A 74 21.59 25.86 -9.96
CA THR A 74 21.90 24.47 -10.30
C THR A 74 23.24 24.06 -9.72
N PRO A 75 23.34 23.10 -8.81
CA PRO A 75 24.59 22.41 -8.59
C PRO A 75 24.76 21.41 -9.74
N ARG A 76 25.91 21.47 -10.40
CA ARG A 76 26.39 20.49 -11.36
C ARG A 76 26.27 19.11 -10.76
N ARG A 77 25.29 18.31 -11.25
CA ARG A 77 25.11 16.91 -10.93
C ARG A 77 26.38 16.15 -11.29
N GLN A 78 27.26 15.93 -10.33
CA GLN A 78 28.27 14.86 -10.46
C GLN A 78 27.46 13.55 -10.52
N ARG A 79 27.47 12.94 -11.69
CA ARG A 79 26.96 11.59 -11.95
C ARG A 79 27.78 10.63 -11.07
N ARG A 80 27.32 10.36 -9.84
CA ARG A 80 27.86 9.28 -9.01
C ARG A 80 27.62 7.99 -9.78
N GLN A 81 28.67 7.34 -10.19
CA GLN A 81 28.61 5.96 -10.68
C GLN A 81 28.09 5.13 -9.52
N ARG A 82 26.84 4.66 -9.63
CA ARG A 82 26.31 3.62 -8.74
C ARG A 82 27.25 2.42 -8.87
N ARG A 83 27.91 2.06 -7.79
CA ARG A 83 28.61 0.78 -7.74
C ARG A 83 27.56 -0.29 -7.94
N LYS A 84 27.73 -1.14 -8.94
CA LYS A 84 26.93 -2.35 -9.11
C LYS A 84 27.20 -3.24 -7.91
N ILE A 85 26.21 -3.44 -7.05
CA ILE A 85 26.22 -4.55 -6.11
C ILE A 85 26.21 -5.78 -7.02
N SER A 86 27.25 -6.61 -6.95
CA SER A 86 27.29 -7.82 -7.78
C SER A 86 26.19 -8.77 -7.33
N SER A 87 25.50 -9.40 -8.26
CA SER A 87 24.47 -10.42 -7.98
C SER A 87 24.95 -11.58 -7.09
N SER A 88 26.25 -11.63 -6.80
CA SER A 88 26.90 -12.62 -5.93
C SER A 88 26.81 -12.30 -4.43
N THR A 89 26.29 -11.13 -4.03
CA THR A 89 26.29 -10.69 -2.62
C THR A 89 25.06 -11.17 -1.84
N PHE A 90 24.03 -11.67 -2.52
CA PHE A 90 22.79 -12.07 -1.88
C PHE A 90 22.73 -13.58 -1.66
N LYS A 91 22.87 -14.03 -0.44
CA LYS A 91 22.80 -15.46 -0.06
C LYS A 91 21.42 -15.87 0.42
N ASN A 92 21.10 -17.11 0.14
CA ASN A 92 19.93 -17.79 0.71
C ASN A 92 20.18 -18.09 2.21
N ASN A 93 19.24 -17.78 3.08
CA ASN A 93 19.32 -18.05 4.54
C ASN A 93 19.37 -19.55 4.93
N ASN A 94 19.52 -20.44 3.98
CA ASN A 94 19.81 -21.85 4.25
C ASN A 94 21.31 -22.07 4.16
N ASN A 95 21.93 -22.58 5.22
CA ASN A 95 23.36 -22.85 5.46
C ASN A 95 24.08 -23.62 4.36
N ASN A 96 23.92 -23.28 3.09
CA ASN A 96 24.65 -23.89 1.98
C ASN A 96 25.38 -22.82 1.19
N THR A 97 26.68 -22.79 1.39
CA THR A 97 27.67 -21.93 0.74
C THR A 97 27.70 -22.15 -0.77
N ASN A 98 27.63 -21.05 -1.52
CA ASN A 98 27.84 -20.93 -2.98
C ASN A 98 26.58 -20.94 -3.86
N ASN A 99 25.59 -20.06 -3.62
CA ASN A 99 24.57 -19.86 -4.65
C ASN A 99 24.45 -18.37 -5.01
N ASN A 100 24.78 -18.05 -6.25
CA ASN A 100 24.35 -16.82 -6.91
C ASN A 100 22.81 -16.80 -6.89
N ASN A 101 22.20 -15.99 -6.05
CA ASN A 101 20.74 -15.83 -5.99
C ASN A 101 20.25 -15.16 -7.26
N ASN A 102 19.94 -15.94 -8.27
CA ASN A 102 19.26 -15.50 -9.49
C ASN A 102 17.95 -16.28 -9.65
N MET A 103 17.07 -15.80 -10.51
CA MET A 103 15.75 -16.43 -10.67
C MET A 103 15.82 -17.90 -11.08
N GLU A 104 16.81 -18.29 -11.85
CA GLU A 104 16.97 -19.69 -12.29
C GLU A 104 17.27 -20.62 -11.10
N SER A 105 18.19 -20.25 -10.23
CA SER A 105 18.51 -21.03 -9.03
C SER A 105 17.35 -21.11 -8.07
N ILE A 106 16.64 -19.99 -7.84
CA ILE A 106 15.47 -19.94 -6.96
C ILE A 106 14.35 -20.86 -7.47
N LEU A 107 14.06 -20.85 -8.76
CA LEU A 107 13.01 -21.69 -9.35
C LEU A 107 13.33 -23.18 -9.20
N HIS A 108 14.58 -23.54 -9.42
CA HIS A 108 15.04 -24.94 -9.32
C HIS A 108 15.09 -25.42 -7.86
N GLU A 109 15.68 -24.63 -6.97
CA GLU A 109 15.88 -25.01 -5.56
C GLU A 109 14.56 -25.18 -4.80
N HIS A 110 13.55 -24.37 -5.14
CA HIS A 110 12.29 -24.32 -4.39
C HIS A 110 11.12 -25.03 -5.06
N GLU A 111 11.32 -25.72 -6.18
CA GLU A 111 10.26 -26.43 -6.93
C GLU A 111 9.03 -25.54 -7.20
N ILE A 112 9.28 -24.30 -7.64
CA ILE A 112 8.24 -23.30 -7.85
C ILE A 112 7.36 -23.68 -9.03
N THR A 113 6.05 -23.66 -8.84
CA THR A 113 5.05 -23.86 -9.90
C THR A 113 4.33 -22.57 -10.29
N ASP A 114 4.26 -21.59 -9.37
CA ASP A 114 3.58 -20.34 -9.58
C ASP A 114 4.40 -19.16 -9.04
N ILE A 115 4.52 -18.11 -9.84
CA ILE A 115 5.19 -16.87 -9.45
C ILE A 115 4.15 -15.76 -9.39
N PHE A 116 4.06 -15.07 -8.27
CA PHE A 116 3.22 -13.89 -8.07
C PHE A 116 4.11 -12.66 -8.07
N LEU A 117 4.00 -11.83 -9.10
CA LEU A 117 4.83 -10.65 -9.30
C LEU A 117 4.08 -9.37 -8.93
N ASP A 118 4.67 -8.55 -8.06
CA ASP A 118 4.28 -7.14 -8.03
C ASP A 118 4.71 -6.44 -9.32
N GLN A 119 4.22 -5.23 -9.53
CA GLN A 119 4.49 -4.47 -10.75
C GLN A 119 5.54 -3.39 -10.53
N PHE A 120 5.25 -2.44 -9.63
CA PHE A 120 6.13 -1.31 -9.36
C PHE A 120 7.36 -1.78 -8.62
N GLY A 121 8.54 -1.30 -8.99
CA GLY A 121 9.79 -1.75 -8.38
C GLY A 121 10.27 -3.13 -8.84
N VAL A 122 9.39 -3.97 -9.38
CA VAL A 122 9.69 -5.32 -9.87
C VAL A 122 9.76 -5.36 -11.40
N LEU A 123 8.68 -4.95 -12.06
CA LEU A 123 8.56 -5.00 -13.53
C LEU A 123 8.86 -3.65 -14.18
N HIS A 124 8.55 -2.54 -13.50
CA HIS A 124 8.67 -1.19 -14.03
C HIS A 124 8.78 -0.13 -12.94
N ASP A 125 9.24 1.07 -13.31
CA ASP A 125 9.35 2.27 -12.45
C ASP A 125 8.08 3.15 -12.44
N GLY A 126 6.97 2.62 -12.99
CA GLY A 126 5.72 3.34 -13.21
C GLY A 126 5.56 3.89 -14.64
N LYS A 127 6.65 4.22 -15.32
CA LYS A 127 6.69 4.78 -16.68
C LYS A 127 7.34 3.85 -17.69
N ASN A 128 8.44 3.21 -17.32
CA ASN A 128 9.24 2.36 -18.18
C ASN A 128 9.39 0.97 -17.58
N ALA A 129 9.33 -0.06 -18.42
CA ALA A 129 9.69 -1.40 -18.00
C ALA A 129 11.19 -1.49 -17.67
N PHE A 130 11.54 -2.38 -16.75
CA PHE A 130 12.93 -2.75 -16.56
C PHE A 130 13.32 -3.77 -17.63
N PRO A 131 14.36 -3.51 -18.44
CA PRO A 131 14.77 -4.44 -19.50
C PRO A 131 15.14 -5.82 -18.96
N GLU A 132 15.71 -5.86 -17.76
CA GLU A 132 16.09 -7.10 -17.07
C GLU A 132 14.86 -7.94 -16.73
N ALA A 133 13.74 -7.29 -16.35
CA ALA A 133 12.48 -7.98 -16.05
C ALA A 133 11.83 -8.58 -17.31
N ILE A 134 11.89 -7.88 -18.44
CA ILE A 134 11.42 -8.39 -19.74
C ILE A 134 12.22 -9.64 -20.12
N GLU A 135 13.55 -9.57 -20.04
CA GLU A 135 14.42 -10.70 -20.37
C GLU A 135 14.21 -11.87 -19.39
N CYS A 136 14.02 -11.60 -18.11
CA CYS A 136 13.76 -12.61 -17.09
C CYS A 136 12.46 -13.38 -17.41
N LEU A 137 11.36 -12.67 -17.67
CA LEU A 137 10.08 -13.30 -18.03
C LEU A 137 10.17 -14.10 -19.32
N ARG A 138 10.86 -13.58 -20.33
CA ARG A 138 11.09 -14.30 -21.58
C ARG A 138 11.82 -15.62 -21.34
N ARG A 139 12.84 -15.62 -20.47
CA ARG A 139 13.59 -16.85 -20.12
C ARG A 139 12.77 -17.82 -19.29
N ILE A 140 11.99 -17.34 -18.32
CA ILE A 140 11.07 -18.19 -17.54
C ILE A 140 10.12 -18.88 -18.50
N HIS A 141 9.46 -18.14 -19.37
CA HIS A 141 8.49 -18.68 -20.34
C HIS A 141 9.11 -19.76 -21.25
N HIS A 142 10.36 -19.57 -21.70
CA HIS A 142 11.04 -20.53 -22.58
C HIS A 142 11.62 -21.75 -21.86
N LYS A 143 12.23 -21.55 -20.69
CA LYS A 143 12.95 -22.63 -19.99
C LYS A 143 12.07 -23.41 -19.02
N TYR A 144 11.05 -22.76 -18.48
CA TYR A 144 10.15 -23.32 -17.48
C TYR A 144 8.69 -23.16 -17.89
N PRO A 145 8.24 -23.80 -18.99
CA PRO A 145 6.90 -23.61 -19.55
C PRO A 145 5.78 -24.05 -18.59
N ASP A 146 6.10 -24.89 -17.61
CA ASP A 146 5.16 -25.33 -16.59
C ASP A 146 5.04 -24.36 -15.40
N VAL A 147 5.94 -23.36 -15.29
CA VAL A 147 5.87 -22.33 -14.26
C VAL A 147 4.93 -21.23 -14.71
N ARG A 148 3.85 -21.04 -13.97
CA ARG A 148 2.83 -20.03 -14.26
C ARG A 148 3.20 -18.71 -13.61
N VAL A 149 3.11 -17.63 -14.36
CA VAL A 149 3.40 -16.30 -13.85
C VAL A 149 2.10 -15.49 -13.74
N HIS A 150 1.89 -14.86 -12.60
CA HIS A 150 0.71 -14.09 -12.27
C HIS A 150 1.13 -12.69 -11.77
N VAL A 151 0.41 -11.67 -12.20
CA VAL A 151 0.59 -10.32 -11.63
C VAL A 151 -0.28 -10.18 -10.38
N LEU A 152 0.30 -9.72 -9.27
CA LEU A 152 -0.38 -9.48 -8.02
C LEU A 152 -0.12 -8.05 -7.52
N SER A 153 -1.13 -7.17 -7.52
CA SER A 153 -0.92 -5.73 -7.34
C SER A 153 -1.95 -5.05 -6.46
N ASN A 154 -1.50 -4.03 -5.71
CA ASN A 154 -2.37 -3.16 -4.92
C ASN A 154 -3.11 -2.09 -5.74
N SER A 155 -2.98 -2.12 -7.08
CA SER A 155 -3.70 -1.19 -7.94
C SER A 155 -5.23 -1.30 -7.77
N SER A 156 -5.90 -0.16 -7.61
CA SER A 156 -7.37 -0.10 -7.62
C SER A 156 -8.01 -0.37 -9.00
N ARG A 157 -7.22 -0.49 -10.04
CA ARG A 157 -7.70 -0.77 -11.41
C ARG A 157 -8.04 -2.23 -11.58
N ARG A 158 -8.95 -2.49 -12.54
CA ARG A 158 -9.25 -3.86 -12.98
C ARG A 158 -8.02 -4.51 -13.65
N ARG A 159 -7.89 -5.83 -13.52
CA ARG A 159 -6.78 -6.62 -14.10
C ARG A 159 -6.54 -6.37 -15.58
N THR A 160 -7.61 -6.19 -16.35
CA THR A 160 -7.50 -5.92 -17.80
C THR A 160 -6.76 -4.60 -18.10
N SER A 161 -6.91 -3.59 -17.26
CA SER A 161 -6.18 -2.32 -17.39
C SER A 161 -4.70 -2.49 -17.06
N THR A 162 -4.40 -3.32 -16.07
CA THR A 162 -3.05 -3.66 -15.65
C THR A 162 -2.30 -4.40 -16.77
N LEU A 163 -2.84 -5.51 -17.27
CA LEU A 163 -2.22 -6.28 -18.35
C LEU A 163 -2.01 -5.42 -19.60
N ARG A 164 -2.99 -4.58 -19.96
CA ARG A 164 -2.84 -3.66 -21.10
C ARG A 164 -1.73 -2.61 -20.88
N LYS A 165 -1.51 -2.18 -19.63
CA LYS A 165 -0.38 -1.29 -19.31
C LYS A 165 0.94 -2.01 -19.52
N LEU A 166 1.08 -3.23 -19.01
CA LEU A 166 2.28 -4.05 -19.16
C LEU A 166 2.58 -4.33 -20.63
N LYS A 167 1.58 -4.69 -21.42
CA LYS A 167 1.74 -4.87 -22.88
C LYS A 167 2.30 -3.64 -23.57
N ARG A 168 1.81 -2.43 -23.23
CA ARG A 168 2.35 -1.17 -23.79
C ARG A 168 3.78 -0.88 -23.36
N MET A 169 4.23 -1.47 -22.26
CA MET A 169 5.59 -1.37 -21.79
C MET A 169 6.53 -2.43 -22.39
N GLY A 170 6.02 -3.33 -23.26
CA GLY A 170 6.83 -4.33 -23.95
C GLY A 170 6.80 -5.72 -23.34
N PHE A 171 5.90 -5.97 -22.39
CA PHE A 171 5.66 -7.34 -21.90
C PHE A 171 4.66 -8.05 -22.80
N GLU A 172 4.87 -9.33 -23.10
CA GLU A 172 3.95 -10.11 -23.91
C GLU A 172 2.82 -10.68 -23.06
N ASP A 173 1.59 -10.69 -23.60
CA ASP A 173 0.40 -11.18 -22.89
C ASP A 173 0.55 -12.66 -22.48
N GLU A 174 1.21 -13.46 -23.30
CA GLU A 174 1.41 -14.90 -23.11
C GLU A 174 2.34 -15.25 -21.94
N TRP A 175 3.12 -14.29 -21.44
CA TRP A 175 3.97 -14.51 -20.28
C TRP A 175 3.19 -14.53 -18.97
N PHE A 176 1.96 -14.01 -18.98
CA PHE A 176 1.13 -13.93 -17.78
C PHE A 176 -0.09 -14.84 -17.88
N GLN A 177 -0.17 -15.83 -17.00
CA GLN A 177 -1.34 -16.69 -16.88
C GLN A 177 -2.57 -15.92 -16.41
N SER A 178 -2.39 -14.99 -15.48
CA SER A 178 -3.46 -14.14 -14.97
C SER A 178 -2.93 -12.89 -14.26
N ALA A 179 -3.84 -12.02 -13.86
CA ALA A 179 -3.53 -10.89 -12.98
C ALA A 179 -4.63 -10.74 -11.93
N MET A 180 -4.24 -10.44 -10.69
CA MET A 180 -5.14 -10.07 -9.60
C MET A 180 -4.72 -8.71 -9.06
N THR A 181 -5.68 -7.80 -8.99
CA THR A 181 -5.48 -6.47 -8.42
C THR A 181 -6.43 -6.25 -7.25
N SER A 182 -6.08 -5.37 -6.33
CA SER A 182 -7.00 -4.99 -5.25
C SER A 182 -8.34 -4.48 -5.77
N GLY A 183 -8.32 -3.75 -6.91
CA GLY A 183 -9.55 -3.31 -7.59
C GLY A 183 -10.37 -4.47 -8.17
N GLU A 184 -9.73 -5.54 -8.64
CA GLU A 184 -10.42 -6.75 -9.11
C GLU A 184 -11.06 -7.50 -7.93
N VAL A 185 -10.33 -7.65 -6.82
CA VAL A 185 -10.87 -8.26 -5.60
C VAL A 185 -12.05 -7.45 -5.06
N CYS A 186 -11.92 -6.12 -5.01
CA CYS A 186 -12.99 -5.23 -4.57
C CYS A 186 -14.26 -5.38 -5.42
N HIS A 187 -14.09 -5.42 -6.73
CA HIS A 187 -15.21 -5.62 -7.66
C HIS A 187 -15.95 -6.95 -7.40
N LYS A 188 -15.20 -8.04 -7.29
CA LYS A 188 -15.75 -9.36 -6.98
C LYS A 188 -16.41 -9.43 -5.61
N PHE A 189 -15.79 -8.79 -4.62
CA PHE A 189 -16.35 -8.72 -3.27
C PHE A 189 -17.71 -8.01 -3.27
N ILE A 190 -17.81 -6.86 -3.97
CA ILE A 190 -19.08 -6.14 -4.08
C ILE A 190 -20.13 -7.01 -4.79
N GLU A 191 -19.80 -7.64 -5.92
CA GLU A 191 -20.73 -8.48 -6.66
C GLU A 191 -21.22 -9.68 -5.84
N LYS A 192 -20.29 -10.42 -5.22
CA LYS A 192 -20.62 -11.67 -4.53
C LYS A 192 -21.20 -11.46 -3.14
N ASP A 193 -20.61 -10.54 -2.37
CA ASP A 193 -20.79 -10.46 -0.92
C ASP A 193 -21.75 -9.33 -0.51
N ILE A 194 -22.03 -8.39 -1.41
CA ILE A 194 -22.96 -7.30 -1.16
C ILE A 194 -24.19 -7.41 -2.05
N LEU A 195 -24.02 -7.39 -3.39
CA LEU A 195 -25.14 -7.31 -4.31
C LEU A 195 -25.91 -8.64 -4.45
N ASN A 196 -25.25 -9.80 -4.37
CA ASN A 196 -25.90 -11.09 -4.55
C ASN A 196 -26.52 -11.66 -3.26
N THR A 197 -26.27 -11.07 -2.10
CA THR A 197 -26.90 -11.51 -0.83
C THR A 197 -28.38 -11.16 -0.77
N ASP A 198 -28.83 -10.12 -1.46
CA ASP A 198 -30.24 -9.67 -1.44
C ASP A 198 -31.18 -10.49 -2.34
N THR A 199 -30.66 -11.29 -3.29
CA THR A 199 -31.53 -12.08 -4.18
C THR A 199 -32.24 -13.23 -3.48
N ASN A 200 -31.84 -13.61 -2.27
CA ASN A 200 -32.42 -14.69 -1.49
C ASN A 200 -33.38 -14.24 -0.37
N SER A 201 -33.52 -12.96 -0.10
CA SER A 201 -34.46 -12.41 0.87
C SER A 201 -35.64 -11.76 0.15
N SER A 202 -36.82 -12.39 0.27
CA SER A 202 -38.07 -11.94 -0.34
C SER A 202 -38.67 -10.68 0.32
N SER A 203 -37.94 -9.91 1.07
CA SER A 203 -38.36 -8.69 1.75
C SER A 203 -37.53 -7.50 1.36
N SER A 204 -38.13 -6.58 0.59
CA SER A 204 -37.70 -5.20 0.25
C SER A 204 -36.28 -5.06 -0.25
N SER A 205 -36.14 -4.68 -1.52
CA SER A 205 -34.86 -4.25 -2.13
C SER A 205 -34.28 -3.04 -1.36
N SER A 206 -33.43 -3.30 -0.37
CA SER A 206 -32.60 -2.27 0.21
C SER A 206 -31.58 -1.83 -0.85
N SER A 207 -31.74 -0.65 -1.41
CA SER A 207 -30.78 -0.15 -2.38
C SER A 207 -29.51 0.29 -1.64
N PHE A 208 -28.40 -0.40 -1.86
CA PHE A 208 -27.10 -0.03 -1.30
C PHE A 208 -26.55 1.20 -2.01
N THR A 209 -26.29 2.27 -1.26
CA THR A 209 -25.65 3.48 -1.76
C THR A 209 -24.16 3.47 -1.42
N PHE A 210 -23.32 3.60 -2.43
CA PHE A 210 -21.87 3.52 -2.30
C PHE A 210 -21.23 4.90 -2.43
N LEU A 211 -20.62 5.42 -1.35
CA LEU A 211 -19.65 6.50 -1.48
C LEU A 211 -18.37 5.91 -2.09
N HIS A 212 -18.16 6.11 -3.38
CA HIS A 212 -16.97 5.66 -4.07
C HIS A 212 -15.95 6.79 -4.20
N LEU A 213 -14.93 6.79 -3.35
CA LEU A 213 -13.78 7.67 -3.43
C LEU A 213 -12.87 7.21 -4.57
N ASN A 214 -12.54 8.10 -5.50
CA ASN A 214 -11.99 7.76 -6.79
C ASN A 214 -10.83 8.66 -7.22
N TRP A 215 -10.20 8.29 -8.32
CA TRP A 215 -9.19 9.08 -8.99
C TRP A 215 -9.82 10.17 -9.85
N GLY A 216 -9.10 11.28 -10.03
CA GLY A 216 -9.41 12.33 -10.97
C GLY A 216 -8.63 12.17 -12.27
N GLU A 217 -7.44 12.79 -12.34
CA GLU A 217 -6.60 12.81 -13.54
C GLU A 217 -6.02 11.46 -13.94
N ARG A 218 -5.79 10.60 -12.95
CA ARG A 218 -5.30 9.22 -13.19
C ARG A 218 -6.33 8.32 -13.86
N GLY A 219 -7.55 8.83 -14.05
CA GLY A 219 -8.68 8.13 -14.64
C GLY A 219 -9.49 7.35 -13.63
N ALA A 220 -10.79 7.68 -13.58
CA ALA A 220 -11.74 7.08 -12.66
C ALA A 220 -11.92 5.57 -12.89
N VAL A 221 -12.13 4.84 -11.81
CA VAL A 221 -12.46 3.42 -11.80
C VAL A 221 -13.97 3.27 -11.66
N SER A 222 -14.58 2.29 -12.32
CA SER A 222 -16.02 1.99 -12.19
C SER A 222 -16.27 0.88 -11.19
N LEU A 223 -17.36 0.99 -10.44
CA LEU A 223 -17.90 -0.09 -9.62
C LEU A 223 -18.70 -1.09 -10.48
N PRO A 224 -19.05 -2.27 -9.93
CA PRO A 224 -20.00 -3.20 -10.57
C PRO A 224 -21.33 -2.54 -10.91
N SER A 225 -22.02 -3.07 -11.91
CA SER A 225 -23.39 -2.69 -12.22
C SER A 225 -24.30 -3.05 -11.04
N GLY A 226 -25.27 -2.18 -10.73
CA GLY A 226 -26.15 -2.33 -9.59
C GLY A 226 -25.75 -1.52 -8.35
N CYS A 227 -24.55 -0.96 -8.31
CA CYS A 227 -24.17 0.00 -7.27
C CYS A 227 -24.88 1.34 -7.50
N VAL A 228 -25.60 1.83 -6.49
CA VAL A 228 -26.17 3.18 -6.49
C VAL A 228 -25.13 4.16 -6.00
N LEU A 229 -24.92 5.25 -6.74
CA LEU A 229 -23.99 6.32 -6.42
C LEU A 229 -24.74 7.60 -6.01
N PRO A 230 -24.25 8.36 -5.01
CA PRO A 230 -24.84 9.65 -4.64
C PRO A 230 -24.58 10.71 -5.71
N GLN A 231 -25.49 11.64 -5.88
CA GLN A 231 -25.36 12.74 -6.85
C GLN A 231 -24.55 13.92 -6.31
N SER A 232 -24.46 14.04 -4.97
CA SER A 232 -23.76 15.13 -4.28
C SER A 232 -23.13 14.67 -2.96
N LYS A 233 -22.34 15.54 -2.33
CA LYS A 233 -21.77 15.31 -1.00
C LYS A 233 -22.85 15.17 0.07
N GLU A 234 -23.89 15.97 -0.01
CA GLU A 234 -25.01 15.97 0.91
C GLU A 234 -25.77 14.63 0.84
N GLU A 235 -26.06 14.16 -0.38
CA GLU A 235 -26.68 12.84 -0.58
C GLU A 235 -25.76 11.69 -0.13
N ALA A 236 -24.44 11.84 -0.32
CA ALA A 236 -23.46 10.89 0.18
C ALA A 236 -23.51 10.80 1.70
N ILE A 237 -23.57 11.94 2.40
CA ILE A 237 -23.70 11.97 3.86
C ILE A 237 -25.01 11.30 4.29
N GLU A 238 -26.12 11.61 3.61
CA GLU A 238 -27.45 11.14 3.98
C GLU A 238 -27.66 9.63 3.75
N LYS A 239 -27.16 9.08 2.62
CA LYS A 239 -27.60 7.77 2.13
C LYS A 239 -26.53 6.67 2.11
N THR A 240 -25.23 7.02 2.29
CA THR A 240 -24.17 6.02 2.18
C THR A 240 -24.37 4.85 3.14
N THR A 241 -24.33 3.65 2.57
CA THR A 241 -24.33 2.37 3.28
C THR A 241 -22.97 1.66 3.22
N HIS A 242 -22.17 1.94 2.19
CA HIS A 242 -20.82 1.40 1.99
C HIS A 242 -19.88 2.48 1.48
N VAL A 243 -18.65 2.48 1.95
CA VAL A 243 -17.58 3.32 1.43
C VAL A 243 -16.62 2.46 0.61
N VAL A 244 -16.23 2.91 -0.59
CA VAL A 244 -15.20 2.25 -1.40
C VAL A 244 -14.06 3.23 -1.65
N ALA A 245 -12.87 2.91 -1.19
CA ALA A 245 -11.68 3.75 -1.36
C ALA A 245 -10.79 3.18 -2.47
N SER A 246 -11.00 3.66 -3.70
CA SER A 246 -10.19 3.32 -4.89
C SER A 246 -9.19 4.41 -5.25
N GLY A 247 -9.47 5.66 -4.90
CA GLY A 247 -8.67 6.86 -5.13
C GLY A 247 -8.89 7.89 -4.03
N CYS A 248 -8.29 9.07 -4.17
CA CYS A 248 -8.28 10.10 -3.14
C CYS A 248 -8.45 11.53 -3.72
N GLU A 249 -9.01 11.68 -4.93
CA GLU A 249 -9.09 12.96 -5.64
C GLU A 249 -10.52 13.39 -5.97
N SER A 250 -11.50 12.49 -5.81
CA SER A 250 -12.88 12.70 -6.21
C SER A 250 -13.83 11.70 -5.56
N MET A 251 -15.12 11.91 -5.72
CA MET A 251 -16.16 10.89 -5.54
C MET A 251 -16.83 10.58 -6.89
N SER A 252 -17.25 9.34 -7.05
CA SER A 252 -18.06 8.93 -8.19
C SER A 252 -19.48 9.45 -8.05
N VAL A 253 -20.04 9.93 -9.16
CA VAL A 253 -21.45 10.32 -9.29
C VAL A 253 -22.12 9.52 -10.40
N PRO A 254 -23.47 9.47 -10.46
CA PRO A 254 -24.18 8.70 -11.49
C PRO A 254 -23.78 9.07 -12.92
N GLY A 255 -23.79 8.07 -13.80
CA GLY A 255 -23.49 8.23 -15.22
C GLY A 255 -22.02 7.98 -15.58
N THR A 256 -21.79 8.01 -16.88
CA THR A 256 -20.46 7.85 -17.48
C THR A 256 -20.26 8.88 -18.59
N THR A 257 -19.00 9.27 -18.80
CA THR A 257 -18.60 10.11 -19.94
C THR A 257 -17.63 9.36 -20.83
N LEU A 258 -17.47 9.85 -22.06
CA LEU A 258 -16.47 9.33 -22.97
C LEU A 258 -15.09 9.85 -22.54
N GLY A 259 -14.25 8.94 -22.05
CA GLY A 259 -12.86 9.24 -21.69
C GLY A 259 -11.92 9.12 -22.91
N SER A 260 -10.63 9.32 -22.66
CA SER A 260 -9.60 9.09 -23.68
C SER A 260 -9.70 7.67 -24.25
N TYR A 261 -9.53 7.52 -25.56
CA TYR A 261 -9.59 6.25 -26.27
C TYR A 261 -11.00 5.60 -26.35
N ASP A 262 -12.05 6.40 -26.52
CA ASP A 262 -13.44 5.93 -26.70
C ASP A 262 -13.93 4.97 -25.61
N ARG A 263 -13.50 5.18 -24.38
CA ARG A 263 -13.93 4.40 -23.22
C ARG A 263 -14.90 5.18 -22.38
N GLN A 264 -15.95 4.51 -21.95
CA GLN A 264 -16.79 5.03 -20.90
C GLN A 264 -16.00 5.04 -19.59
N VAL A 265 -15.93 6.19 -18.93
CA VAL A 265 -15.35 6.39 -17.61
C VAL A 265 -16.42 6.88 -16.65
N GLN A 266 -16.31 6.50 -15.41
CA GLN A 266 -17.22 6.93 -14.34
C GLN A 266 -17.21 8.45 -14.23
N ASN A 267 -18.39 9.08 -14.15
CA ASN A 267 -18.51 10.49 -13.80
C ASN A 267 -18.02 10.73 -12.39
N ILE A 268 -17.34 11.83 -12.16
CA ILE A 268 -16.76 12.18 -10.87
C ILE A 268 -17.05 13.63 -10.49
N GLN A 269 -17.17 13.87 -9.18
CA GLN A 269 -17.07 15.18 -8.54
C GLN A 269 -15.70 15.25 -7.86
N ARG A 270 -14.85 16.22 -8.22
CA ARG A 270 -13.55 16.42 -7.54
C ARG A 270 -13.77 16.81 -6.09
N LEU A 271 -12.93 16.27 -5.22
CA LEU A 271 -12.90 16.57 -3.81
C LEU A 271 -11.46 16.83 -3.36
N THR A 272 -11.29 17.81 -2.49
CA THR A 272 -10.06 17.96 -1.70
C THR A 272 -10.00 16.91 -0.59
N HIS A 273 -8.85 16.72 0.02
CA HIS A 273 -8.71 15.82 1.17
C HIS A 273 -9.55 16.28 2.36
N GLU A 274 -9.69 17.57 2.57
CA GLU A 274 -10.54 18.16 3.61
C GLU A 274 -12.03 17.83 3.35
N GLU A 275 -12.50 17.99 2.11
CA GLU A 275 -13.88 17.64 1.75
C GLU A 275 -14.15 16.13 1.88
N ILE A 276 -13.16 15.27 1.57
CA ILE A 276 -13.29 13.84 1.83
C ILE A 276 -13.47 13.56 3.32
N LYS A 277 -12.68 14.20 4.19
CA LYS A 277 -12.82 14.07 5.63
C LYS A 277 -14.17 14.61 6.14
N GLU A 278 -14.63 15.73 5.60
CA GLU A 278 -15.94 16.30 5.94
C GLU A 278 -17.09 15.32 5.61
N VAL A 279 -17.07 14.72 4.42
CA VAL A 279 -18.08 13.73 4.01
C VAL A 279 -18.03 12.49 4.91
N LEU A 280 -16.85 11.95 5.17
CA LEU A 280 -16.69 10.77 6.05
C LEU A 280 -17.13 11.08 7.49
N THR A 281 -16.83 12.28 7.99
CA THR A 281 -17.28 12.74 9.32
C THR A 281 -18.80 12.91 9.36
N GLY A 282 -19.39 13.47 8.31
CA GLY A 282 -20.86 13.62 8.21
C GLY A 282 -21.57 12.25 8.23
N ILE A 283 -21.05 11.28 7.48
CA ILE A 283 -21.57 9.90 7.49
C ILE A 283 -21.48 9.28 8.89
N ALA A 284 -20.31 9.39 9.55
CA ALA A 284 -20.11 8.83 10.89
C ALA A 284 -21.06 9.44 11.92
N LYS A 285 -21.22 10.77 11.91
CA LYS A 285 -22.15 11.49 12.81
C LYS A 285 -23.60 11.10 12.57
N ARG A 286 -24.05 11.07 11.31
CA ARG A 286 -25.40 10.61 10.96
C ARG A 286 -25.69 9.23 11.54
N CYS A 287 -24.76 8.27 11.36
CA CYS A 287 -24.95 6.92 11.89
C CYS A 287 -25.00 6.93 13.42
N GLU A 288 -24.13 7.70 14.05
CA GLU A 288 -24.11 7.84 15.52
C GLU A 288 -25.40 8.46 16.07
N GLU A 289 -25.91 9.50 15.42
CA GLU A 289 -27.17 10.19 15.80
C GLU A 289 -28.39 9.26 15.65
N ASN A 290 -28.39 8.42 14.61
CA ASN A 290 -29.45 7.45 14.36
C ASN A 290 -29.33 6.18 15.23
N GLY A 291 -28.22 5.96 15.92
CA GLY A 291 -27.91 4.73 16.63
C GLY A 291 -27.52 3.57 15.71
N ASP A 292 -27.14 3.89 14.47
CA ASP A 292 -26.67 2.92 13.47
C ASP A 292 -25.15 2.69 13.59
N LEU A 293 -24.71 1.50 13.11
CA LEU A 293 -23.28 1.23 12.93
C LEU A 293 -22.74 1.97 11.68
N PRO A 294 -21.47 2.43 11.72
CA PRO A 294 -20.89 3.09 10.56
C PRO A 294 -20.73 2.16 9.37
N PRO A 295 -20.78 2.66 8.12
CA PRO A 295 -20.52 1.88 6.92
C PRO A 295 -19.15 1.23 6.94
N LYS A 296 -19.04 0.01 6.39
CA LYS A 296 -17.72 -0.58 6.13
C LYS A 296 -17.04 0.14 4.96
N MET A 297 -15.75 0.45 5.11
CA MET A 297 -14.89 0.95 4.04
C MET A 297 -14.20 -0.23 3.34
N LEU A 298 -14.48 -0.43 2.07
CA LEU A 298 -13.79 -1.38 1.20
C LEU A 298 -12.54 -0.70 0.63
N LEU A 299 -11.38 -1.10 1.09
CA LEU A 299 -10.10 -0.49 0.69
C LEU A 299 -9.54 -1.22 -0.53
N ALA A 300 -9.81 -0.65 -1.72
CA ALA A 300 -9.41 -1.20 -3.01
C ALA A 300 -7.96 -0.86 -3.41
N ASN A 301 -7.26 -0.08 -2.61
CA ASN A 301 -5.82 0.17 -2.70
C ASN A 301 -5.29 0.48 -1.29
N PRO A 302 -4.58 -0.45 -0.64
CA PRO A 302 -4.11 -0.28 0.72
C PRO A 302 -2.82 0.53 0.87
N ASP A 303 -2.20 0.98 -0.23
CA ASP A 303 -0.99 1.79 -0.16
C ASP A 303 -1.29 3.13 0.50
N PHE A 304 -0.39 3.60 1.38
CA PHE A 304 -0.57 4.87 2.12
C PHE A 304 -0.10 6.06 1.31
N VAL A 305 1.04 5.93 0.65
CA VAL A 305 1.65 6.96 -0.17
C VAL A 305 2.28 6.35 -1.42
N THR A 306 2.49 7.17 -2.44
CA THR A 306 3.29 6.80 -3.62
C THR A 306 4.25 7.91 -3.95
N VAL A 307 5.34 7.59 -4.63
CA VAL A 307 6.31 8.56 -5.11
C VAL A 307 5.90 9.06 -6.50
N ASN A 308 5.77 10.37 -6.67
CA ASN A 308 5.56 11.01 -7.96
C ASN A 308 6.60 12.12 -8.18
N GLY A 309 7.67 11.79 -8.88
CA GLY A 309 8.84 12.66 -8.97
C GLY A 309 9.55 12.78 -7.61
N ASP A 310 9.66 14.01 -7.10
CA ASP A 310 10.28 14.29 -5.79
C ASP A 310 9.22 14.47 -4.67
N ALA A 311 7.93 14.18 -4.94
CA ALA A 311 6.83 14.37 -4.00
C ALA A 311 6.21 13.04 -3.59
N LEU A 312 5.80 12.95 -2.33
CA LEU A 312 4.94 11.89 -1.83
C LEU A 312 3.47 12.29 -2.03
N GLU A 313 2.73 11.45 -2.71
CA GLU A 313 1.29 11.62 -2.90
C GLU A 313 0.50 10.67 -2.00
N VAL A 314 -0.60 11.21 -1.46
CA VAL A 314 -1.55 10.44 -0.64
C VAL A 314 -2.21 9.35 -1.48
N MET A 315 -2.32 8.15 -0.90
CA MET A 315 -3.00 7.01 -1.49
C MET A 315 -4.21 6.59 -0.62
N PRO A 316 -5.12 5.76 -1.13
CA PRO A 316 -6.35 5.39 -0.40
C PRO A 316 -6.13 4.75 0.96
N GLY A 317 -4.98 4.08 1.18
CA GLY A 317 -4.60 3.59 2.51
C GLY A 317 -4.59 4.69 3.58
N THR A 318 -4.13 5.90 3.23
CA THR A 318 -4.17 7.06 4.15
C THR A 318 -5.61 7.49 4.47
N ILE A 319 -6.54 7.40 3.50
CA ILE A 319 -7.96 7.69 3.76
C ILE A 319 -8.52 6.72 4.79
N SER A 320 -8.10 5.46 4.75
CA SER A 320 -8.53 4.48 5.74
C SER A 320 -8.07 4.82 7.16
N LEU A 321 -6.90 5.44 7.32
CA LEU A 321 -6.46 5.96 8.62
C LEU A 321 -7.35 7.12 9.09
N TRP A 322 -7.64 8.10 8.22
CA TRP A 322 -8.56 9.19 8.55
C TRP A 322 -9.94 8.66 8.94
N TYR A 323 -10.46 7.67 8.23
CA TYR A 323 -11.75 7.07 8.55
C TYR A 323 -11.75 6.42 9.94
N ARG A 324 -10.72 5.67 10.29
CA ARG A 324 -10.55 5.08 11.62
C ARG A 324 -10.49 6.14 12.72
N ASP A 325 -9.73 7.21 12.49
CA ASP A 325 -9.62 8.31 13.45
C ASP A 325 -10.99 9.00 13.66
N ILE A 326 -11.72 9.28 12.57
CA ILE A 326 -13.08 9.83 12.60
C ILE A 326 -14.03 8.90 13.39
N LEU A 327 -14.01 7.59 13.08
CA LEU A 327 -14.87 6.64 13.77
C LEU A 327 -14.55 6.57 15.27
N ASN A 328 -13.26 6.53 15.63
CA ASN A 328 -12.84 6.57 17.03
C ASN A 328 -13.31 7.85 17.72
N GLU A 329 -13.17 9.02 17.07
CA GLU A 329 -13.63 10.28 17.63
C GLU A 329 -15.14 10.34 17.86
N VAL A 330 -15.93 9.82 16.91
CA VAL A 330 -17.40 9.88 16.95
C VAL A 330 -17.98 8.83 17.88
N PHE A 331 -17.54 7.58 17.81
CA PHE A 331 -18.15 6.45 18.50
C PHE A 331 -17.57 6.12 19.88
N GLN A 332 -16.27 6.44 20.15
CA GLN A 332 -15.70 6.19 21.49
C GLN A 332 -16.24 7.11 22.59
N LYS A 333 -16.79 8.28 22.23
CA LYS A 333 -17.33 9.25 23.23
C LYS A 333 -18.55 8.73 23.99
N LYS A 334 -19.24 7.69 23.51
CA LYS A 334 -20.48 7.17 24.12
C LYS A 334 -20.28 5.99 25.08
N GLY A 335 -19.06 5.47 25.26
CA GLY A 335 -18.75 4.37 26.20
C GLY A 335 -19.83 3.29 26.20
N GLU A 336 -19.56 2.13 25.64
CA GLU A 336 -20.44 0.95 25.53
C GLU A 336 -21.42 0.99 24.34
N VAL A 337 -21.00 0.38 23.23
CA VAL A 337 -21.93 -0.14 22.20
C VAL A 337 -22.82 -1.19 22.86
N SER A 338 -24.13 -1.16 22.58
CA SER A 338 -25.12 -2.13 23.09
C SER A 338 -24.65 -3.56 22.78
N GLY A 339 -23.97 -4.18 23.74
CA GLY A 339 -23.37 -5.51 23.59
C GLY A 339 -22.11 -5.72 24.42
N GLY A 340 -21.62 -4.75 25.19
CA GLY A 340 -20.59 -4.92 26.21
C GLY A 340 -19.14 -4.95 25.72
N GLY A 341 -18.83 -4.61 24.44
CA GLY A 341 -17.47 -4.50 23.90
C GLY A 341 -17.10 -3.05 23.56
N ALA A 342 -15.80 -2.69 23.68
CA ALA A 342 -15.30 -1.40 23.21
C ALA A 342 -15.44 -1.33 21.67
N PHE A 343 -15.85 -0.15 21.15
CA PHE A 343 -15.89 0.11 19.71
C PHE A 343 -14.50 -0.01 19.08
N ASN A 344 -14.41 -0.80 18.02
CA ASN A 344 -13.16 -1.05 17.30
C ASN A 344 -13.28 -0.57 15.84
N ALA A 345 -12.71 0.59 15.54
CA ALA A 345 -12.75 1.17 14.19
C ALA A 345 -12.05 0.32 13.12
N ASP A 346 -11.11 -0.55 13.50
CA ASP A 346 -10.42 -1.43 12.56
C ASP A 346 -11.36 -2.44 11.87
N GLU A 347 -12.44 -2.83 12.52
CA GLU A 347 -13.44 -3.77 11.98
C GLU A 347 -14.27 -3.18 10.83
N TYR A 348 -14.22 -1.85 10.69
CA TYR A 348 -14.93 -1.13 9.63
C TYR A 348 -14.05 -0.83 8.42
N VAL A 349 -12.81 -1.31 8.37
CA VAL A 349 -11.92 -1.20 7.20
C VAL A 349 -11.58 -2.59 6.66
N VAL A 350 -12.17 -2.93 5.52
CA VAL A 350 -11.94 -4.21 4.83
C VAL A 350 -10.84 -4.02 3.80
N LYS A 351 -9.63 -4.52 4.08
CA LYS A 351 -8.49 -4.45 3.17
C LYS A 351 -8.61 -5.52 2.09
N LEU A 352 -8.63 -5.13 0.82
CA LEU A 352 -8.85 -6.02 -0.34
C LEU A 352 -7.60 -6.19 -1.22
N GLY A 353 -6.43 -5.81 -0.70
CA GLY A 353 -5.12 -5.93 -1.34
C GLY A 353 -4.06 -6.48 -0.39
N LYS A 354 -2.84 -6.63 -0.89
CA LYS A 354 -1.68 -7.04 -0.09
C LYS A 354 -1.49 -6.09 1.11
N PRO A 355 -1.19 -6.57 2.31
CA PRO A 355 -0.82 -7.94 2.68
C PRO A 355 -2.00 -8.85 3.07
N ALA A 356 -3.27 -8.40 2.88
CA ALA A 356 -4.43 -9.20 3.29
C ALA A 356 -4.52 -10.51 2.49
N PRO A 357 -4.79 -11.67 3.14
CA PRO A 357 -4.85 -12.97 2.47
C PRO A 357 -5.87 -13.05 1.33
N ILE A 358 -6.93 -12.25 1.38
CA ILE A 358 -8.03 -12.30 0.42
C ILE A 358 -7.58 -12.15 -1.04
N ILE A 359 -6.56 -11.31 -1.33
CA ILE A 359 -6.09 -11.13 -2.71
C ILE A 359 -5.41 -12.41 -3.24
N TYR A 360 -4.70 -13.13 -2.38
CA TYR A 360 -4.03 -14.39 -2.70
C TYR A 360 -5.05 -15.52 -2.86
N THR A 361 -5.98 -15.64 -1.92
CA THR A 361 -7.01 -16.69 -1.95
C THR A 361 -7.96 -16.52 -3.13
N THR A 362 -8.36 -15.28 -3.46
CA THR A 362 -9.17 -15.00 -4.65
C THR A 362 -8.45 -15.39 -5.94
N LEU A 363 -7.14 -15.15 -6.03
CA LEU A 363 -6.35 -15.59 -7.18
C LEU A 363 -6.25 -17.13 -7.23
N CYS A 364 -6.00 -17.78 -6.11
CA CYS A 364 -5.93 -19.23 -6.01
C CYS A 364 -7.26 -19.90 -6.43
N GLU A 365 -8.39 -19.35 -6.01
CA GLU A 365 -9.73 -19.81 -6.42
C GLU A 365 -9.92 -19.74 -7.93
N GLU A 366 -9.49 -18.64 -8.57
CA GLU A 366 -9.56 -18.51 -10.02
C GLU A 366 -8.67 -19.51 -10.76
N ILE A 367 -7.42 -19.65 -10.33
CA ILE A 367 -6.47 -20.59 -10.96
C ILE A 367 -6.96 -22.02 -10.85
N SER A 368 -7.56 -22.39 -9.71
CA SER A 368 -8.06 -23.74 -9.43
C SER A 368 -9.40 -24.03 -10.09
N GLY A 369 -10.05 -23.06 -10.72
CA GLY A 369 -11.41 -23.18 -11.25
C GLY A 369 -12.48 -23.44 -10.18
N ARG A 370 -12.14 -23.20 -8.92
CA ARG A 370 -13.03 -23.42 -7.76
C ARG A 370 -13.67 -22.12 -7.36
N SER A 371 -14.95 -21.98 -7.58
CA SER A 371 -15.75 -20.93 -6.96
C SER A 371 -16.25 -21.47 -5.62
N ARG A 372 -15.99 -20.75 -4.52
CA ARG A 372 -16.61 -21.08 -3.23
C ARG A 372 -18.12 -21.10 -3.39
N SER A 373 -18.70 -22.29 -3.29
CA SER A 373 -20.16 -22.45 -3.16
C SER A 373 -20.52 -22.28 -1.69
N ARG A 374 -21.30 -21.27 -1.36
CA ARG A 374 -21.76 -20.98 0.02
C ARG A 374 -22.68 -22.05 0.61
N ASN A 375 -23.06 -23.08 -0.14
CA ASN A 375 -24.15 -24.01 0.25
C ASN A 375 -23.68 -25.32 0.91
N ASN A 376 -22.37 -25.53 1.10
CA ASN A 376 -21.88 -26.73 1.81
C ASN A 376 -21.23 -26.33 3.14
N GLU A 377 -22.06 -26.14 4.15
CA GLU A 377 -21.61 -25.99 5.54
C GLU A 377 -21.07 -27.33 6.05
N HIS A 378 -19.87 -27.37 6.55
CA HIS A 378 -19.30 -28.27 7.58
C HIS A 378 -18.50 -29.51 7.23
N SER A 379 -18.22 -29.91 5.99
CA SER A 379 -17.37 -31.12 5.82
C SER A 379 -16.11 -30.94 4.96
N ASP A 380 -15.98 -29.83 4.24
CA ASP A 380 -14.90 -29.64 3.25
C ASP A 380 -13.88 -28.53 3.60
N ASP A 381 -14.12 -27.73 4.64
CA ASP A 381 -13.27 -26.55 4.98
C ASP A 381 -11.82 -26.96 5.29
N GLU A 382 -11.59 -28.03 6.08
CA GLU A 382 -10.24 -28.50 6.39
C GLU A 382 -9.49 -29.03 5.15
N LYS A 383 -10.20 -29.61 4.20
CA LYS A 383 -9.62 -30.13 2.97
C LYS A 383 -9.28 -29.00 2.00
N GLU A 384 -10.12 -27.97 1.95
CA GLU A 384 -9.86 -26.76 1.16
C GLU A 384 -8.68 -25.97 1.71
N GLU A 385 -8.58 -25.81 3.02
CA GLU A 385 -7.45 -25.16 3.67
C GLU A 385 -6.14 -25.92 3.43
N LYS A 386 -6.12 -27.24 3.57
CA LYS A 386 -4.95 -28.07 3.26
C LYS A 386 -4.54 -27.97 1.79
N ASN A 387 -5.50 -27.94 0.86
CA ASN A 387 -5.22 -27.79 -0.56
C ASN A 387 -4.66 -26.41 -0.89
N ALA A 388 -5.20 -25.34 -0.29
CA ALA A 388 -4.67 -23.99 -0.44
C ALA A 388 -3.26 -23.87 0.13
N GLN A 389 -3.00 -24.44 1.31
CA GLN A 389 -1.68 -24.44 1.94
C GLN A 389 -0.66 -25.21 1.09
N THR A 390 -1.05 -26.35 0.52
CA THR A 390 -0.21 -27.11 -0.42
C THR A 390 0.09 -26.32 -1.69
N PHE A 391 -0.88 -25.58 -2.22
CA PHE A 391 -0.69 -24.71 -3.38
C PHE A 391 0.32 -23.61 -3.06
N PHE A 392 0.09 -22.84 -1.99
CA PHE A 392 0.96 -21.71 -1.65
C PHE A 392 2.40 -22.12 -1.28
N SER A 393 2.62 -23.34 -0.77
CA SER A 393 3.98 -23.82 -0.48
C SER A 393 4.88 -23.93 -1.72
N LYS A 394 4.29 -24.00 -2.92
CA LYS A 394 4.97 -24.00 -4.23
C LYS A 394 4.90 -22.67 -4.96
N CYS A 395 4.38 -21.63 -4.31
CA CYS A 395 4.32 -20.29 -4.88
C CYS A 395 5.49 -19.43 -4.41
N LEU A 396 6.00 -18.59 -5.32
CA LEU A 396 6.98 -17.56 -5.03
C LEU A 396 6.35 -16.17 -5.25
N CYS A 397 6.23 -15.38 -4.20
CA CYS A 397 5.81 -13.98 -4.28
C CYS A 397 7.05 -13.10 -4.41
N VAL A 398 7.13 -12.31 -5.47
CA VAL A 398 8.24 -11.40 -5.74
C VAL A 398 7.73 -9.98 -5.61
N GLY A 399 8.36 -9.18 -4.75
CA GLY A 399 7.94 -7.81 -4.51
C GLY A 399 9.03 -6.96 -3.87
N ASP A 400 8.78 -5.66 -3.82
CA ASP A 400 9.71 -4.65 -3.32
C ASP A 400 9.29 -4.05 -1.97
N SER A 401 8.13 -4.45 -1.44
CA SER A 401 7.59 -3.95 -0.18
C SER A 401 7.59 -5.02 0.90
N LEU A 402 8.31 -4.76 1.99
CA LEU A 402 8.27 -5.63 3.18
C LEU A 402 6.87 -5.67 3.78
N GLU A 403 6.18 -4.52 3.85
CA GLU A 403 4.85 -4.41 4.46
C GLU A 403 3.75 -5.05 3.62
N HIS A 404 3.83 -5.02 2.29
CA HIS A 404 2.79 -5.51 1.40
C HIS A 404 3.13 -6.88 0.82
N ASP A 405 4.28 -7.02 0.17
CA ASP A 405 4.62 -8.23 -0.58
C ASP A 405 5.12 -9.35 0.31
N ILE A 406 6.12 -9.06 1.13
CA ILE A 406 6.75 -10.08 1.98
C ILE A 406 5.79 -10.53 3.07
N LYS A 407 5.19 -9.58 3.78
CA LYS A 407 4.15 -9.88 4.79
C LYS A 407 2.94 -10.59 4.19
N GLY A 408 2.54 -10.20 2.98
CA GLY A 408 1.44 -10.83 2.26
C GLY A 408 1.74 -12.28 1.89
N ALA A 409 2.93 -12.57 1.36
CA ALA A 409 3.38 -13.94 1.09
C ALA A 409 3.35 -14.79 2.37
N GLN A 410 3.87 -14.26 3.47
CA GLN A 410 3.88 -14.93 4.77
C GLN A 410 2.47 -15.22 5.29
N SER A 411 1.51 -14.33 5.03
CA SER A 411 0.12 -14.51 5.47
C SER A 411 -0.58 -15.73 4.88
N VAL A 412 -0.07 -16.25 3.77
CA VAL A 412 -0.58 -17.45 3.08
C VAL A 412 0.45 -18.58 3.04
N ASN A 413 1.55 -18.48 3.79
CA ASN A 413 2.65 -19.44 3.82
C ASN A 413 3.29 -19.69 2.43
N ALA A 414 3.32 -18.68 1.57
CA ALA A 414 4.07 -18.72 0.31
C ALA A 414 5.53 -18.30 0.52
N LYS A 415 6.41 -18.75 -0.37
CA LYS A 415 7.79 -18.25 -0.41
C LYS A 415 7.82 -16.81 -0.89
N SER A 416 8.79 -16.04 -0.39
CA SER A 416 8.93 -14.62 -0.73
C SER A 416 10.31 -14.28 -1.24
N CYS A 417 10.36 -13.46 -2.29
CA CYS A 417 11.58 -12.91 -2.87
C CYS A 417 11.52 -11.39 -2.81
N PHE A 418 12.45 -10.79 -2.07
CA PHE A 418 12.50 -9.35 -1.88
C PHE A 418 13.42 -8.67 -2.89
N ILE A 419 12.90 -7.64 -3.57
CA ILE A 419 13.64 -6.83 -4.56
C ILE A 419 14.24 -5.60 -3.85
N VAL A 420 15.57 -5.46 -3.92
CA VAL A 420 16.31 -4.47 -3.14
C VAL A 420 16.57 -3.17 -3.91
N GLU A 421 17.12 -3.24 -5.13
CA GLU A 421 17.68 -2.06 -5.80
C GLU A 421 16.64 -1.18 -6.52
N THR A 422 15.56 -1.78 -7.01
CA THR A 422 14.57 -1.07 -7.83
C THR A 422 13.29 -0.74 -7.06
N GLY A 423 13.19 -1.20 -5.82
CA GLY A 423 12.00 -1.10 -4.99
C GLY A 423 11.94 0.15 -4.11
N ILE A 424 10.82 0.26 -3.37
CA ILE A 424 10.54 1.40 -2.48
C ILE A 424 11.52 1.52 -1.32
N HIS A 425 12.18 0.43 -0.93
CA HIS A 425 13.16 0.40 0.16
C HIS A 425 14.61 0.57 -0.30
N ALA A 426 14.85 0.83 -1.60
CA ALA A 426 16.20 0.93 -2.16
C ALA A 426 17.05 2.02 -1.47
N GLU A 427 16.45 3.15 -1.09
CA GLU A 427 17.16 4.23 -0.39
C GLU A 427 17.46 3.88 1.08
N GLU A 428 16.59 3.12 1.75
CA GLU A 428 16.79 2.68 3.14
C GLU A 428 17.92 1.65 3.25
N LEU A 429 18.14 0.88 2.18
CA LEU A 429 19.18 -0.15 2.06
C LEU A 429 20.42 0.34 1.30
N ASP A 430 20.42 1.60 0.81
CA ASP A 430 21.58 2.17 0.14
C ASP A 430 22.64 2.54 1.20
N PHE A 431 23.63 1.68 1.34
CA PHE A 431 24.79 1.92 2.15
C PHE A 431 25.56 3.10 1.57
N SER A 432 25.28 4.32 2.08
CA SER A 432 26.06 5.50 1.72
C SER A 432 27.52 5.25 2.10
N SER A 433 28.29 4.89 1.10
CA SER A 433 29.74 4.81 0.95
C SER A 433 30.58 5.58 2.01
N SER A 434 30.58 5.14 3.26
CA SER A 434 31.59 5.60 4.24
C SER A 434 32.73 4.59 4.44
N SER A 435 32.74 3.48 3.71
CA SER A 435 33.87 2.54 3.72
C SER A 435 34.38 2.26 2.31
N ALA A 436 35.37 3.04 1.88
CA ALA A 436 36.20 2.78 0.70
C ALA A 436 37.25 1.69 1.01
N SER A 437 36.84 0.54 1.55
CA SER A 437 37.73 -0.61 1.73
C SER A 437 36.95 -1.88 1.40
N GLY A 438 37.25 -2.46 0.23
CA GLY A 438 36.73 -3.76 -0.16
C GLY A 438 37.21 -4.82 0.83
N GLY A 439 36.29 -5.32 1.63
CA GLY A 439 36.50 -6.40 2.58
C GLY A 439 35.16 -7.06 2.90
N ASP A 440 35.20 -8.26 3.44
CA ASP A 440 34.07 -9.14 3.83
C ASP A 440 33.03 -8.49 4.78
N GLY A 441 33.15 -7.19 5.09
CA GLY A 441 32.23 -6.43 5.94
C GLY A 441 30.89 -6.02 5.28
N ASP A 442 30.82 -6.00 3.95
CA ASP A 442 29.70 -5.42 3.20
C ASP A 442 28.41 -6.31 3.28
N GLU A 443 28.57 -7.62 3.41
CA GLU A 443 27.46 -8.61 3.43
C GLU A 443 26.80 -8.65 4.81
N SER A 444 27.58 -8.61 5.89
CA SER A 444 27.05 -8.61 7.27
C SER A 444 26.30 -7.32 7.60
N GLU A 445 26.71 -6.17 7.04
CA GLU A 445 26.03 -4.89 7.19
C GLU A 445 24.67 -4.89 6.47
N PHE A 446 24.59 -5.47 5.27
CA PHE A 446 23.34 -5.61 4.54
C PHE A 446 22.35 -6.53 5.28
N GLU A 447 22.81 -7.69 5.76
CA GLU A 447 21.97 -8.61 6.51
C GLU A 447 21.42 -7.97 7.79
N ALA A 448 22.26 -7.26 8.53
CA ALA A 448 21.84 -6.53 9.73
C ALA A 448 20.83 -5.41 9.42
N ALA A 449 21.02 -4.67 8.32
CA ALA A 449 20.07 -3.64 7.88
C ALA A 449 18.72 -4.25 7.46
N LEU A 450 18.75 -5.35 6.73
CA LEU A 450 17.53 -6.06 6.34
C LEU A 450 16.78 -6.62 7.55
N GLU A 451 17.49 -7.19 8.52
CA GLU A 451 16.90 -7.69 9.76
C GLU A 451 16.24 -6.56 10.56
N ALA A 452 16.92 -5.43 10.73
CA ALA A 452 16.37 -4.24 11.39
C ALA A 452 15.11 -3.72 10.67
N MET A 453 15.09 -3.76 9.33
CA MET A 453 13.90 -3.40 8.55
C MET A 453 12.78 -4.42 8.74
N CYS A 454 13.07 -5.71 8.75
CA CYS A 454 12.07 -6.75 9.02
C CYS A 454 11.43 -6.55 10.40
N GLU A 455 12.21 -6.22 11.41
CA GLU A 455 11.70 -5.87 12.75
C GLU A 455 10.82 -4.62 12.72
N LYS A 456 11.27 -3.55 12.04
CA LYS A 456 10.51 -2.30 11.89
C LYS A 456 9.12 -2.55 11.27
N TYR A 457 9.06 -3.35 10.22
CA TYR A 457 7.82 -3.67 9.50
C TYR A 457 7.06 -4.87 10.08
N LYS A 458 7.59 -5.52 11.12
CA LYS A 458 7.00 -6.69 11.79
C LYS A 458 6.69 -7.81 10.79
N VAL A 459 7.70 -8.17 10.04
CA VAL A 459 7.68 -9.28 9.07
C VAL A 459 8.84 -10.21 9.38
N ALA A 460 8.69 -11.51 9.08
CA ALA A 460 9.84 -12.41 9.11
C ALA A 460 10.75 -12.13 7.90
N SER A 461 11.99 -12.57 7.97
CA SER A 461 12.93 -12.46 6.86
C SER A 461 12.36 -13.09 5.59
N PRO A 462 12.56 -12.49 4.40
CA PRO A 462 12.14 -13.08 3.13
C PRO A 462 12.86 -14.41 2.88
N THR A 463 12.26 -15.32 2.10
CA THR A 463 12.88 -16.60 1.73
C THR A 463 14.17 -16.36 0.96
N CYS A 464 14.19 -15.37 0.08
CA CYS A 464 15.38 -14.93 -0.64
C CYS A 464 15.31 -13.43 -0.96
N THR A 465 16.47 -12.85 -1.27
CA THR A 465 16.62 -11.47 -1.73
C THR A 465 17.40 -11.43 -3.03
N ILE A 466 17.00 -10.57 -3.95
CA ILE A 466 17.72 -10.29 -5.19
C ILE A 466 17.77 -8.78 -5.45
N ALA A 467 18.82 -8.33 -6.12
CA ALA A 467 18.99 -6.92 -6.44
C ALA A 467 17.83 -6.40 -7.30
N LYS A 468 17.50 -7.13 -8.37
CA LYS A 468 16.46 -6.82 -9.34
C LYS A 468 15.78 -8.11 -9.78
N PHE A 469 14.56 -8.00 -10.29
CA PHE A 469 13.92 -9.11 -10.98
C PHE A 469 14.64 -9.36 -12.32
N SER A 470 15.70 -10.15 -12.25
CA SER A 470 16.56 -10.45 -13.39
C SER A 470 16.91 -11.94 -13.42
N TRP A 471 17.30 -12.40 -14.60
CA TRP A 471 17.69 -13.80 -14.78
C TRP A 471 19.09 -14.11 -14.23
N ASN A 472 20.01 -13.15 -14.32
CA ASN A 472 21.42 -13.24 -13.89
C ASN A 472 21.72 -12.26 -12.78
#